data_0155b154f4ccf0aa3ef92affd4e0dd86
#
_entry.id   0155b154f4ccf0aa3ef92affd4e0dd86
#
_cell.length_a   1.000
_cell.length_b   1.000
_cell.length_c   1.000
_cell.angle_alpha   90.00
_cell.angle_beta   90.00
_cell.angle_gamma   90.00
#
_symmetry.space_group_name_H-M   'P 1'
#
loop_
_entity.id
_entity.type
_entity.pdbx_description
1 polymer ?
#
loop_
_entity_poly.entity_id
_entity_poly.type
_entity_poly.pdbx_seq_one_letter_code
_entity_poly.pdbx_strand_id
1 'polypeptide(L)'
;MKLYYQLVVILILGCLLLACDRSQKNTINATNLPAFVAHKGHVYTIAERQTQLEINANIAGRISSLKVDGVEMLFTADKTNNGIWGSVFWSSPQTEWNWPPIEVLDSAPYQVSVVDNRVVFTSKIDPETGYQFIKSYGVNAEKKCVSIVYSIYNHSNVEKNIAGWEVTRFRPAGMAFFPQGNTESNSGIFYPLAVEHVGDITWAKYQPEKLLQNHHKLMTDGKEGWIAYTNAGKLLVKEFADVPVELIVAGEGEIELFANVEKTFWEIDQQGVMTKLAPGEHLDWEVRWHTRTLPAAIPNTLGSEELVNYVRGVLTGAN
;
A
#
# COMPACT_ATOMS: atom_id res chain seq x y z
N MET A 1 16.20 78.31 -31.75
CA MET A 1 16.08 76.91 -32.17
C MET A 1 15.73 76.10 -30.92
N LYS A 2 14.42 75.82 -30.72
CA LYS A 2 13.92 75.16 -29.51
C LYS A 2 13.66 73.69 -29.86
N LEU A 3 14.35 72.78 -29.17
CA LEU A 3 14.11 71.35 -29.27
C LEU A 3 13.10 70.95 -28.22
N TYR A 4 11.95 70.44 -28.67
CA TYR A 4 10.92 69.84 -27.81
C TYR A 4 11.29 68.40 -27.54
N TYR A 5 11.49 68.05 -26.26
CA TYR A 5 11.50 66.66 -25.79
C TYR A 5 10.08 66.24 -25.40
N GLN A 6 9.49 65.37 -26.18
CA GLN A 6 8.23 64.70 -25.79
C GLN A 6 8.57 63.55 -24.84
N LEU A 7 8.10 63.65 -23.60
CA LEU A 7 8.10 62.56 -22.64
C LEU A 7 6.97 61.58 -23.02
N VAL A 8 7.32 60.39 -23.44
CA VAL A 8 6.39 59.27 -23.56
C VAL A 8 6.33 58.58 -22.21
N VAL A 9 5.23 58.78 -21.49
CA VAL A 9 4.90 58.04 -20.27
C VAL A 9 4.31 56.72 -20.68
N ILE A 10 5.08 55.62 -20.58
CA ILE A 10 4.55 54.24 -20.72
C ILE A 10 3.96 53.84 -19.38
N LEU A 11 2.63 53.81 -19.32
CA LEU A 11 1.89 53.19 -18.23
C LEU A 11 2.02 51.65 -18.37
N ILE A 12 2.91 51.04 -17.58
CA ILE A 12 2.96 49.60 -17.41
C ILE A 12 1.87 49.24 -16.41
N LEU A 13 0.72 48.75 -16.92
CA LEU A 13 -0.32 48.11 -16.11
C LEU A 13 0.19 46.77 -15.67
N GLY A 14 0.76 46.71 -14.48
CA GLY A 14 1.15 45.46 -13.83
C GLY A 14 -0.11 44.70 -13.42
N CYS A 15 -0.48 43.69 -14.20
CA CYS A 15 -1.43 42.67 -13.72
C CYS A 15 -0.73 41.85 -12.62
N LEU A 16 -0.95 42.27 -11.38
CA LEU A 16 -0.72 41.37 -10.23
C LEU A 16 -1.73 40.23 -10.34
N LEU A 17 -1.28 39.11 -10.89
CA LEU A 17 -1.94 37.83 -10.70
C LEU A 17 -1.80 37.46 -9.22
N LEU A 18 -2.74 37.87 -8.42
CA LEU A 18 -2.99 37.27 -7.11
C LEU A 18 -3.39 35.81 -7.37
N ALA A 19 -2.41 34.92 -7.36
CA ALA A 19 -2.65 33.50 -7.18
C ALA A 19 -3.28 33.35 -5.78
N CYS A 20 -4.60 33.39 -5.76
CA CYS A 20 -5.38 33.06 -4.57
C CYS A 20 -5.19 31.56 -4.35
N ASP A 21 -4.21 31.19 -3.54
CA ASP A 21 -4.09 29.87 -2.97
C ASP A 21 -5.33 29.66 -2.06
N ARG A 22 -6.44 29.23 -2.69
CA ARG A 22 -7.59 28.71 -1.99
C ARG A 22 -7.32 27.28 -1.61
N SER A 23 -6.40 27.09 -0.68
CA SER A 23 -6.42 25.91 0.19
C SER A 23 -7.74 25.96 0.97
N GLN A 24 -8.83 25.55 0.33
CA GLN A 24 -10.06 25.25 1.05
C GLN A 24 -9.74 24.10 2.00
N LYS A 25 -9.60 24.41 3.28
CA LYS A 25 -9.73 23.45 4.37
C LYS A 25 -11.17 22.92 4.31
N ASN A 26 -11.40 21.94 3.45
CA ASN A 26 -12.65 21.20 3.44
C ASN A 26 -12.68 20.38 4.73
N THR A 27 -13.28 20.95 5.77
CA THR A 27 -13.66 20.20 6.95
C THR A 27 -14.60 19.10 6.46
N ILE A 28 -14.20 17.83 6.63
CA ILE A 28 -15.02 16.70 6.21
C ILE A 28 -16.26 16.68 7.09
N ASN A 29 -17.40 17.03 6.49
CA ASN A 29 -18.70 16.76 7.06
C ASN A 29 -19.16 15.38 6.55
N ALA A 30 -19.83 14.59 7.40
CA ALA A 30 -20.36 13.29 7.04
C ALA A 30 -21.23 13.29 5.76
N THR A 31 -21.74 14.46 5.37
CA THR A 31 -22.53 14.68 4.15
C THR A 31 -21.72 14.71 2.84
N ASN A 32 -20.39 14.78 2.90
CA ASN A 32 -19.51 14.87 1.73
C ASN A 32 -18.70 13.60 1.46
N LEU A 33 -18.91 12.55 2.24
CA LEU A 33 -18.23 11.27 2.03
C LEU A 33 -18.84 10.52 0.83
N PRO A 34 -18.02 9.79 0.05
CA PRO A 34 -18.52 8.84 -0.93
C PRO A 34 -19.51 7.84 -0.31
N ALA A 35 -20.52 7.43 -1.07
CA ALA A 35 -21.59 6.54 -0.58
C ALA A 35 -21.08 5.20 -0.02
N PHE A 36 -19.92 4.75 -0.45
CA PHE A 36 -19.26 3.53 0.04
C PHE A 36 -18.43 3.75 1.30
N VAL A 37 -18.39 4.97 1.87
CA VAL A 37 -17.60 5.31 3.05
C VAL A 37 -18.50 5.72 4.19
N ALA A 38 -18.30 5.08 5.33
CA ALA A 38 -18.79 5.52 6.64
C ALA A 38 -17.63 5.95 7.53
N HIS A 39 -17.86 6.82 8.51
CA HIS A 39 -16.83 7.14 9.49
C HIS A 39 -17.38 7.23 10.90
N LYS A 40 -16.55 6.87 11.88
CA LYS A 40 -16.82 7.02 13.30
C LYS A 40 -15.54 7.49 14.00
N GLY A 41 -15.56 8.71 14.53
CA GLY A 41 -14.35 9.32 15.11
C GLY A 41 -13.27 9.48 14.05
N HIS A 42 -12.14 8.82 14.23
CA HIS A 42 -10.98 8.87 13.33
C HIS A 42 -10.87 7.63 12.41
N VAL A 43 -11.85 6.73 12.45
CA VAL A 43 -11.87 5.51 11.64
C VAL A 43 -12.85 5.68 10.49
N TYR A 44 -12.36 5.46 9.28
CA TYR A 44 -13.11 5.48 8.02
C TYR A 44 -13.27 4.04 7.55
N THR A 45 -14.52 3.64 7.28
CA THR A 45 -14.84 2.29 6.83
C THR A 45 -15.28 2.35 5.37
N ILE A 46 -14.53 1.68 4.49
CA ILE A 46 -14.91 1.47 3.10
C ILE A 46 -15.62 0.14 2.99
N ALA A 47 -16.83 0.17 2.42
CA ALA A 47 -17.61 -1.03 2.15
C ALA A 47 -17.69 -1.27 0.64
N GLU A 48 -17.26 -2.46 0.21
CA GLU A 48 -17.39 -2.96 -1.15
C GLU A 48 -17.84 -4.42 -1.13
N ARG A 49 -19.11 -4.66 -1.48
CA ARG A 49 -19.73 -5.99 -1.41
C ARG A 49 -19.57 -6.59 0.00
N GLN A 50 -18.85 -7.71 0.12
CA GLN A 50 -18.56 -8.39 1.39
C GLN A 50 -17.34 -7.86 2.14
N THR A 51 -16.65 -6.86 1.57
CA THR A 51 -15.45 -6.25 2.14
C THR A 51 -15.83 -5.11 3.07
N GLN A 52 -15.22 -5.07 4.24
CA GLN A 52 -15.16 -3.89 5.11
C GLN A 52 -13.70 -3.61 5.42
N LEU A 53 -13.21 -2.47 4.96
CA LEU A 53 -11.85 -2.00 5.17
C LEU A 53 -11.89 -0.79 6.11
N GLU A 54 -11.24 -0.86 7.26
CA GLU A 54 -11.15 0.24 8.21
C GLU A 54 -9.79 0.92 8.13
N ILE A 55 -9.79 2.25 8.05
CA ILE A 55 -8.60 3.09 7.95
C ILE A 55 -8.61 4.08 9.12
N ASN A 56 -7.53 4.12 9.91
CA ASN A 56 -7.39 4.98 11.07
C ASN A 56 -6.58 6.23 10.74
N ALA A 57 -7.25 7.39 10.67
CA ALA A 57 -6.61 8.66 10.36
C ALA A 57 -5.63 9.13 11.45
N ASN A 58 -5.85 8.74 12.73
CA ASN A 58 -4.96 9.12 13.82
C ASN A 58 -3.64 8.36 13.84
N ILE A 59 -3.53 7.29 13.05
CA ILE A 59 -2.34 6.45 12.97
C ILE A 59 -1.96 6.34 11.49
N ALA A 60 -1.47 7.42 10.92
CA ALA A 60 -0.92 7.51 9.57
C ALA A 60 -1.86 6.97 8.44
N GLY A 61 -3.20 7.04 8.60
CA GLY A 61 -4.10 6.43 7.63
C GLY A 61 -3.83 4.92 7.47
N ARG A 62 -3.48 4.23 8.56
CA ARG A 62 -3.21 2.79 8.60
C ARG A 62 -4.48 2.00 8.35
N ILE A 63 -4.41 0.97 7.50
CA ILE A 63 -5.49 -0.01 7.40
C ILE A 63 -5.49 -0.82 8.70
N SER A 64 -6.53 -0.63 9.49
CA SER A 64 -6.64 -1.18 10.85
C SER A 64 -7.43 -2.48 10.93
N SER A 65 -8.25 -2.77 9.93
CA SER A 65 -9.07 -3.98 9.83
C SER A 65 -9.42 -4.28 8.38
N LEU A 66 -9.43 -5.53 8.00
CA LEU A 66 -10.00 -6.05 6.76
C LEU A 66 -10.93 -7.21 7.09
N LYS A 67 -12.23 -7.01 6.97
CA LYS A 67 -13.23 -8.07 7.13
C LYS A 67 -13.80 -8.48 5.78
N VAL A 68 -13.87 -9.79 5.57
CA VAL A 68 -14.51 -10.41 4.42
C VAL A 68 -15.66 -11.29 4.94
N ASP A 69 -16.91 -10.94 4.65
CA ASP A 69 -18.10 -11.53 5.27
C ASP A 69 -17.98 -11.60 6.81
N GLY A 70 -17.55 -10.53 7.43
CA GLY A 70 -17.38 -10.43 8.87
C GLY A 70 -16.16 -11.15 9.47
N VAL A 71 -15.37 -11.89 8.67
CA VAL A 71 -14.14 -12.56 9.14
C VAL A 71 -12.96 -11.60 9.02
N GLU A 72 -12.31 -11.29 10.16
CA GLU A 72 -11.10 -10.46 10.20
C GLU A 72 -9.90 -11.21 9.62
N MET A 73 -9.26 -10.61 8.63
CA MET A 73 -8.09 -11.17 7.93
C MET A 73 -6.77 -10.71 8.54
N LEU A 74 -6.72 -9.48 9.05
CA LEU A 74 -5.47 -8.87 9.50
C LEU A 74 -5.10 -9.25 10.94
N PHE A 75 -3.83 -9.05 11.27
CA PHE A 75 -3.35 -8.97 12.64
C PHE A 75 -3.61 -7.55 13.15
N THR A 76 -4.53 -7.41 14.10
CA THR A 76 -5.11 -6.14 14.54
C THR A 76 -4.52 -5.62 15.86
N ALA A 77 -4.75 -4.34 16.19
CA ALA A 77 -4.19 -3.66 17.36
C ALA A 77 -4.53 -4.33 18.71
N ASP A 78 -5.67 -5.01 18.80
CA ASP A 78 -6.09 -5.75 20.01
C ASP A 78 -5.22 -7.01 20.28
N LYS A 79 -4.33 -7.38 19.37
CA LYS A 79 -3.41 -8.52 19.48
C LYS A 79 -1.99 -8.13 19.90
N THR A 80 -1.68 -6.86 19.96
CA THR A 80 -0.34 -6.36 20.27
C THR A 80 -0.39 -4.96 20.87
N ASN A 81 0.64 -4.59 21.62
CA ASN A 81 0.84 -3.25 22.18
C ASN A 81 2.11 -2.55 21.62
N ASN A 82 2.79 -3.13 20.66
CA ASN A 82 4.08 -2.66 20.13
C ASN A 82 3.97 -1.82 18.85
N GLY A 83 2.76 -1.51 18.39
CA GLY A 83 2.54 -0.75 17.15
C GLY A 83 2.68 -1.55 15.84
N ILE A 84 3.04 -2.84 15.91
CA ILE A 84 3.25 -3.71 14.74
C ILE A 84 1.96 -4.48 14.44
N TRP A 85 1.07 -3.91 13.63
CA TRP A 85 -0.23 -4.48 13.27
C TRP A 85 -0.82 -3.81 12.03
N GLY A 86 -1.85 -4.40 11.43
CA GLY A 86 -2.59 -3.84 10.29
C GLY A 86 -1.77 -3.81 8.99
N SER A 87 -2.14 -2.91 8.09
CA SER A 87 -1.34 -2.64 6.90
C SER A 87 -0.86 -1.19 6.90
N VAL A 88 0.42 -1.02 6.62
CA VAL A 88 1.14 0.26 6.58
C VAL A 88 1.72 0.49 5.20
N PHE A 89 2.08 1.72 4.93
CA PHE A 89 2.79 2.11 3.73
C PHE A 89 4.09 2.82 4.10
N TRP A 90 5.19 2.31 3.60
CA TRP A 90 6.53 2.82 3.81
C TRP A 90 7.20 3.16 2.48
N SER A 91 8.33 3.84 2.56
CA SER A 91 9.25 4.00 1.44
C SER A 91 10.31 2.91 1.45
N SER A 92 10.76 2.49 0.28
CA SER A 92 11.90 1.60 0.07
C SER A 92 12.97 2.35 -0.73
N PRO A 93 14.29 2.18 -0.45
CA PRO A 93 14.86 1.17 0.44
C PRO A 93 14.73 1.51 1.93
N GLN A 94 14.52 0.49 2.75
CA GLN A 94 14.46 0.64 4.21
C GLN A 94 15.75 1.22 4.78
N THR A 95 16.88 0.99 4.15
CA THR A 95 18.19 1.50 4.57
C THR A 95 18.28 3.04 4.57
N GLU A 96 17.35 3.74 3.93
CA GLU A 96 17.32 5.20 3.94
C GLU A 96 16.84 5.76 5.29
N TRP A 97 16.00 5.03 6.03
CA TRP A 97 15.43 5.47 7.30
C TRP A 97 15.67 4.48 8.46
N ASN A 98 16.10 3.25 8.18
CA ASN A 98 16.36 2.18 9.15
C ASN A 98 15.13 1.84 10.02
N TRP A 99 15.36 1.35 11.24
CA TRP A 99 14.34 1.01 12.21
C TRP A 99 14.49 1.88 13.47
N PRO A 100 13.41 2.39 14.06
CA PRO A 100 11.98 2.24 13.71
C PRO A 100 11.55 3.07 12.48
N PRO A 101 10.34 2.83 11.93
CA PRO A 101 9.77 3.65 10.86
C PRO A 101 9.62 5.12 11.27
N ILE A 102 9.65 6.02 10.27
CA ILE A 102 9.53 7.47 10.46
C ILE A 102 8.18 7.80 11.09
N GLU A 103 8.17 8.34 12.32
CA GLU A 103 6.96 8.58 13.12
C GLU A 103 5.92 9.42 12.37
N VAL A 104 6.36 10.49 11.72
CA VAL A 104 5.47 11.41 10.96
C VAL A 104 4.73 10.67 9.83
N LEU A 105 5.34 9.65 9.25
CA LEU A 105 4.83 8.90 8.11
C LEU A 105 4.13 7.59 8.50
N ASP A 106 4.48 6.99 9.65
CA ASP A 106 3.96 5.68 10.06
C ASP A 106 2.90 5.73 11.17
N SER A 107 2.97 6.69 12.10
CA SER A 107 2.13 6.66 13.30
C SER A 107 1.47 7.98 13.68
N ALA A 108 1.91 9.12 13.14
CA ALA A 108 1.30 10.41 13.40
C ALA A 108 -0.07 10.57 12.69
N PRO A 109 -0.97 11.44 13.19
CA PRO A 109 -2.25 11.69 12.55
C PRO A 109 -2.10 12.30 11.15
N TYR A 110 -2.87 11.79 10.19
CA TYR A 110 -3.00 12.33 8.84
C TYR A 110 -4.23 13.23 8.71
N GLN A 111 -4.14 14.24 7.87
CA GLN A 111 -5.29 15.03 7.45
C GLN A 111 -6.14 14.22 6.47
N VAL A 112 -7.46 14.35 6.59
CA VAL A 112 -8.39 13.64 5.69
C VAL A 112 -9.15 14.64 4.84
N SER A 113 -9.31 14.32 3.57
CA SER A 113 -10.11 15.07 2.59
C SER A 113 -10.85 14.11 1.66
N VAL A 114 -11.77 14.64 0.86
CA VAL A 114 -12.43 13.91 -0.23
C VAL A 114 -12.08 14.61 -1.54
N VAL A 115 -11.54 13.87 -2.47
CA VAL A 115 -11.14 14.33 -3.80
C VAL A 115 -11.60 13.27 -4.82
N ASP A 116 -12.32 13.69 -5.85
CA ASP A 116 -12.76 12.83 -6.96
C ASP A 116 -13.41 11.50 -6.50
N ASN A 117 -14.35 11.61 -5.55
CA ASN A 117 -15.06 10.46 -4.98
C ASN A 117 -14.12 9.43 -4.28
N ARG A 118 -12.96 9.88 -3.75
CA ARG A 118 -12.02 9.10 -2.97
C ARG A 118 -11.78 9.74 -1.62
N VAL A 119 -11.51 8.93 -0.59
CA VAL A 119 -11.06 9.44 0.72
C VAL A 119 -9.54 9.48 0.72
N VAL A 120 -8.99 10.65 1.00
CA VAL A 120 -7.57 10.94 0.90
C VAL A 120 -6.99 11.27 2.26
N PHE A 121 -5.94 10.57 2.64
CA PHE A 121 -5.20 10.75 3.89
C PHE A 121 -3.81 11.31 3.57
N THR A 122 -3.49 12.48 4.11
CA THR A 122 -2.25 13.21 3.81
C THR A 122 -1.43 13.39 5.07
N SER A 123 -0.17 12.94 5.07
CA SER A 123 0.78 13.16 6.15
C SER A 123 1.21 14.63 6.24
N LYS A 124 1.87 14.99 7.33
CA LYS A 124 2.80 16.12 7.31
C LYS A 124 4.04 15.75 6.48
N ILE A 125 4.80 16.76 6.06
CA ILE A 125 6.13 16.56 5.48
C ILE A 125 7.07 16.15 6.62
N ASP A 126 7.82 15.06 6.42
CA ASP A 126 8.89 14.69 7.33
C ASP A 126 10.07 15.64 7.17
N PRO A 127 10.53 16.30 8.24
CA PRO A 127 11.57 17.34 8.14
C PRO A 127 12.97 16.79 7.80
N GLU A 128 13.21 15.49 8.04
CA GLU A 128 14.53 14.89 7.83
C GLU A 128 14.69 14.37 6.39
N THR A 129 13.70 13.64 5.89
CA THR A 129 13.75 13.08 4.54
C THR A 129 13.17 14.00 3.47
N GLY A 130 12.28 14.91 3.87
CA GLY A 130 11.47 15.72 2.96
C GLY A 130 10.31 14.96 2.33
N TYR A 131 9.99 13.75 2.80
CA TYR A 131 8.88 12.98 2.26
C TYR A 131 7.53 13.42 2.81
N GLN A 132 6.52 13.36 1.96
CA GLN A 132 5.12 13.43 2.33
C GLN A 132 4.38 12.27 1.69
N PHE A 133 3.60 11.53 2.48
CA PHE A 133 2.79 10.43 1.99
C PHE A 133 1.34 10.84 1.83
N ILE A 134 0.74 10.40 0.72
CA ILE A 134 -0.69 10.50 0.50
C ILE A 134 -1.22 9.09 0.23
N LYS A 135 -2.33 8.73 0.88
CA LYS A 135 -3.03 7.46 0.70
C LYS A 135 -4.46 7.76 0.26
N SER A 136 -4.81 7.40 -0.94
CA SER A 136 -6.12 7.67 -1.55
C SER A 136 -6.88 6.37 -1.74
N TYR A 137 -8.06 6.27 -1.13
CA TYR A 137 -8.89 5.08 -1.15
C TYR A 137 -10.18 5.32 -1.91
N GLY A 138 -10.54 4.39 -2.79
CA GLY A 138 -11.77 4.39 -3.56
C GLY A 138 -12.25 2.98 -3.83
N VAL A 139 -13.39 2.87 -4.50
CA VAL A 139 -13.96 1.60 -4.98
C VAL A 139 -13.91 1.59 -6.50
N ASN A 140 -13.39 0.51 -7.06
CA ASN A 140 -13.51 0.21 -8.47
C ASN A 140 -14.67 -0.77 -8.65
N ALA A 141 -15.84 -0.25 -9.06
CA ALA A 141 -17.07 -1.02 -9.19
C ALA A 141 -17.00 -2.06 -10.32
N GLU A 142 -16.26 -1.78 -11.39
CA GLU A 142 -16.09 -2.68 -12.53
C GLU A 142 -15.27 -3.91 -12.12
N LYS A 143 -14.12 -3.69 -11.47
CA LYS A 143 -13.25 -4.75 -10.95
C LYS A 143 -13.74 -5.33 -9.61
N LYS A 144 -14.75 -4.73 -8.99
CA LYS A 144 -15.34 -5.17 -7.70
C LYS A 144 -14.26 -5.26 -6.62
N CYS A 145 -13.48 -4.19 -6.41
CA CYS A 145 -12.36 -4.14 -5.48
C CYS A 145 -12.21 -2.76 -4.83
N VAL A 146 -11.45 -2.70 -3.74
CA VAL A 146 -10.95 -1.44 -3.19
C VAL A 146 -9.69 -1.05 -3.96
N SER A 147 -9.68 0.17 -4.50
CA SER A 147 -8.52 0.76 -5.16
C SER A 147 -7.82 1.71 -4.19
N ILE A 148 -6.53 1.52 -4.03
CA ILE A 148 -5.65 2.31 -3.17
C ILE A 148 -4.58 2.94 -4.07
N VAL A 149 -4.40 4.26 -3.97
CA VAL A 149 -3.26 4.93 -4.59
C VAL A 149 -2.39 5.49 -3.47
N TYR A 150 -1.17 5.04 -3.43
CA TYR A 150 -0.12 5.55 -2.57
C TYR A 150 0.74 6.54 -3.34
N SER A 151 0.98 7.72 -2.75
CA SER A 151 1.85 8.72 -3.35
C SER A 151 2.98 9.09 -2.38
N ILE A 152 4.20 9.25 -2.91
CA ILE A 152 5.35 9.77 -2.19
C ILE A 152 5.81 11.04 -2.88
N TYR A 153 5.74 12.17 -2.18
CA TYR A 153 6.24 13.46 -2.65
C TYR A 153 7.64 13.71 -2.10
N ASN A 154 8.55 14.19 -2.95
CA ASN A 154 9.88 14.63 -2.57
C ASN A 154 9.90 16.17 -2.38
N HIS A 155 9.72 16.63 -1.16
CA HIS A 155 9.85 18.05 -0.80
C HIS A 155 11.27 18.45 -0.38
N SER A 156 12.25 17.54 -0.46
CA SER A 156 13.65 17.86 -0.21
C SER A 156 14.26 18.65 -1.38
N ASN A 157 15.48 19.12 -1.21
CA ASN A 157 16.24 19.83 -2.24
C ASN A 157 17.20 18.92 -3.04
N VAL A 158 17.09 17.59 -2.86
CA VAL A 158 17.93 16.59 -3.53
C VAL A 158 17.08 15.57 -4.27
N GLU A 159 17.64 15.01 -5.35
CA GLU A 159 17.04 13.87 -6.04
C GLU A 159 16.97 12.65 -5.11
N LYS A 160 15.87 11.93 -5.16
CA LYS A 160 15.63 10.69 -4.40
C LYS A 160 15.42 9.52 -5.36
N ASN A 161 15.83 8.33 -4.93
CA ASN A 161 15.60 7.10 -5.66
C ASN A 161 14.83 6.15 -4.74
N ILE A 162 13.53 5.96 -4.99
CA ILE A 162 12.58 5.47 -4.00
C ILE A 162 11.48 4.64 -4.63
N ALA A 163 10.97 3.65 -3.90
CA ALA A 163 9.77 2.90 -4.24
C ALA A 163 8.74 2.97 -3.10
N GLY A 164 7.49 2.71 -3.42
CA GLY A 164 6.45 2.48 -2.42
C GLY A 164 6.49 1.05 -1.92
N TRP A 165 6.25 0.82 -0.64
CA TRP A 165 6.26 -0.49 0.00
C TRP A 165 5.03 -0.64 0.90
N GLU A 166 4.12 -1.56 0.54
CA GLU A 166 2.95 -1.88 1.35
C GLU A 166 3.24 -3.11 2.20
N VAL A 167 3.30 -2.94 3.52
CA VAL A 167 3.54 -4.00 4.51
C VAL A 167 2.23 -4.37 5.18
N THR A 168 1.80 -5.61 5.01
CA THR A 168 0.51 -6.07 5.54
C THR A 168 0.67 -7.28 6.44
N ARG A 169 0.21 -7.14 7.68
CA ARG A 169 0.31 -8.14 8.73
C ARG A 169 -0.95 -8.96 8.84
N PHE A 170 -0.80 -10.25 8.73
CA PHE A 170 -1.88 -11.23 8.85
C PHE A 170 -1.74 -12.04 10.12
N ARG A 171 -2.86 -12.64 10.54
CA ARG A 171 -2.83 -13.62 11.64
C ARG A 171 -1.89 -14.77 11.28
N PRO A 172 -1.29 -15.45 12.29
CA PRO A 172 -0.32 -16.53 12.06
C PRO A 172 -1.02 -17.81 11.57
N ALA A 173 -1.62 -17.73 10.40
CA ALA A 173 -2.38 -18.80 9.75
C ALA A 173 -2.50 -18.52 8.24
N GLY A 174 -3.04 -19.48 7.50
CA GLY A 174 -3.37 -19.32 6.09
C GLY A 174 -2.21 -19.63 5.14
N MET A 175 -2.37 -19.18 3.91
CA MET A 175 -1.47 -19.50 2.81
C MET A 175 -1.40 -18.30 1.86
N ALA A 176 -0.20 -17.89 1.50
CA ALA A 176 0.08 -16.93 0.44
C ALA A 176 0.59 -17.66 -0.80
N PHE A 177 0.28 -17.12 -1.99
CA PHE A 177 0.80 -17.64 -3.25
C PHE A 177 0.80 -16.56 -4.32
N PHE A 178 1.74 -16.67 -5.24
CA PHE A 178 1.95 -15.70 -6.31
C PHE A 178 2.71 -16.34 -7.48
N PRO A 179 2.59 -15.83 -8.71
CA PRO A 179 3.41 -16.22 -9.84
C PRO A 179 4.87 -15.88 -9.58
N GLN A 180 5.74 -16.85 -9.80
CA GLN A 180 7.18 -16.69 -9.58
C GLN A 180 7.82 -15.91 -10.73
N GLY A 181 8.60 -14.90 -10.38
CA GLY A 181 9.45 -14.19 -11.33
C GLY A 181 10.75 -14.92 -11.65
N ASN A 182 11.72 -14.20 -12.16
CA ASN A 182 12.93 -14.79 -12.76
C ASN A 182 14.18 -14.67 -11.85
N THR A 183 14.09 -14.02 -10.69
CA THR A 183 15.23 -13.88 -9.77
C THR A 183 15.28 -14.99 -8.75
N GLU A 184 16.49 -15.28 -8.26
CA GLU A 184 16.64 -16.13 -7.08
C GLU A 184 16.11 -15.41 -5.84
N SER A 185 15.39 -16.17 -5.00
CA SER A 185 14.89 -15.66 -3.74
C SER A 185 16.03 -15.50 -2.73
N ASN A 186 15.92 -14.47 -1.88
CA ASN A 186 16.86 -14.26 -0.79
C ASN A 186 16.12 -14.02 0.54
N SER A 187 16.84 -14.05 1.65
CA SER A 187 16.28 -13.80 2.99
C SER A 187 17.01 -12.67 3.74
N GLY A 188 17.94 -11.99 3.07
CA GLY A 188 18.82 -11.01 3.70
C GLY A 188 19.57 -11.60 4.91
N ILE A 189 19.43 -10.95 6.06
CA ILE A 189 20.05 -11.38 7.34
C ILE A 189 19.18 -12.37 8.13
N PHE A 190 17.98 -12.70 7.65
CA PHE A 190 17.04 -13.58 8.34
C PHE A 190 17.17 -15.02 7.85
N TYR A 191 16.47 -15.95 8.49
CA TYR A 191 16.38 -17.32 8.01
C TYR A 191 15.43 -17.40 6.79
N PRO A 192 15.71 -18.28 5.83
CA PRO A 192 14.80 -18.47 4.71
C PRO A 192 13.42 -18.93 5.17
N LEU A 193 12.37 -18.28 4.67
CA LEU A 193 11.01 -18.77 4.82
C LEU A 193 10.80 -19.97 3.89
N ALA A 194 10.24 -21.06 4.43
CA ALA A 194 9.97 -22.25 3.64
C ALA A 194 8.83 -22.00 2.64
N VAL A 195 9.06 -22.25 1.36
CA VAL A 195 8.10 -22.19 0.27
C VAL A 195 8.12 -23.46 -0.56
N GLU A 196 7.07 -23.69 -1.31
CA GLU A 196 6.96 -24.76 -2.29
C GLU A 196 6.66 -24.14 -3.66
N HIS A 197 7.28 -24.71 -4.72
CA HIS A 197 7.05 -24.28 -6.09
C HIS A 197 6.24 -25.35 -6.81
N VAL A 198 5.06 -25.00 -7.34
CA VAL A 198 4.22 -25.88 -8.13
C VAL A 198 3.86 -25.19 -9.43
N GLY A 199 4.38 -25.70 -10.53
CA GLY A 199 4.30 -25.01 -11.82
C GLY A 199 5.06 -23.67 -11.77
N ASP A 200 4.38 -22.61 -12.14
CA ASP A 200 4.87 -21.23 -12.15
C ASP A 200 4.49 -20.44 -10.87
N ILE A 201 3.97 -21.12 -9.85
CA ILE A 201 3.46 -20.50 -8.64
C ILE A 201 4.34 -20.85 -7.44
N THR A 202 4.72 -19.84 -6.67
CA THR A 202 5.32 -19.96 -5.34
C THR A 202 4.23 -19.97 -4.29
N TRP A 203 4.30 -20.94 -3.37
CA TRP A 203 3.34 -21.18 -2.30
C TRP A 203 4.03 -21.09 -0.95
N ALA A 204 3.52 -20.27 -0.06
CA ALA A 204 3.94 -20.17 1.33
C ALA A 204 2.75 -20.47 2.25
N LYS A 205 2.83 -21.55 3.00
CA LYS A 205 1.84 -21.87 4.04
C LYS A 205 2.42 -21.53 5.39
N TYR A 206 1.67 -20.79 6.23
CA TYR A 206 2.13 -20.53 7.59
C TYR A 206 2.23 -21.84 8.40
N GLN A 207 3.41 -22.19 8.83
CA GLN A 207 3.73 -23.42 9.55
C GLN A 207 4.63 -23.09 10.73
N PRO A 208 4.06 -22.78 11.93
CA PRO A 208 4.84 -22.35 13.09
C PRO A 208 5.88 -23.38 13.56
N GLU A 209 5.66 -24.65 13.28
CA GLU A 209 6.60 -25.73 13.58
C GLU A 209 7.87 -25.70 12.71
N LYS A 210 7.81 -25.07 11.54
CA LYS A 210 8.98 -24.88 10.65
C LYS A 210 9.76 -23.62 10.96
N LEU A 211 9.19 -22.69 11.76
CA LEU A 211 9.87 -21.46 12.15
C LEU A 211 10.83 -21.75 13.31
N LEU A 212 12.11 -21.56 13.07
CA LEU A 212 13.17 -21.69 14.06
C LEU A 212 13.14 -20.49 15.03
N GLN A 213 14.09 -20.43 15.98
CA GLN A 213 14.20 -19.33 16.93
C GLN A 213 14.86 -18.09 16.28
N ASN A 214 14.29 -17.62 15.18
CA ASN A 214 14.69 -16.42 14.46
C ASN A 214 13.51 -15.90 13.62
N HIS A 215 13.65 -14.70 13.07
CA HIS A 215 12.77 -14.22 12.02
C HIS A 215 13.05 -14.99 10.72
N HIS A 216 12.01 -15.26 9.96
CA HIS A 216 12.12 -15.87 8.65
C HIS A 216 11.64 -14.88 7.59
N LYS A 217 12.33 -14.81 6.47
CA LYS A 217 12.02 -13.91 5.36
C LYS A 217 12.21 -14.60 4.01
N LEU A 218 11.41 -14.18 3.06
CA LEU A 218 11.57 -14.40 1.63
C LEU A 218 11.48 -13.02 0.96
N MET A 219 12.45 -12.70 0.13
CA MET A 219 12.42 -11.57 -0.80
C MET A 219 12.63 -12.13 -2.20
N THR A 220 11.75 -11.81 -3.12
CA THR A 220 11.77 -12.38 -4.46
C THR A 220 11.12 -11.46 -5.48
N ASP A 221 11.35 -11.77 -6.73
CA ASP A 221 10.66 -11.24 -7.89
C ASP A 221 9.32 -11.99 -8.06
N GLY A 222 8.24 -11.25 -8.28
CA GLY A 222 6.95 -11.77 -8.68
C GLY A 222 6.82 -11.82 -10.19
N LYS A 223 5.60 -12.07 -10.64
CA LYS A 223 5.19 -12.02 -12.04
C LYS A 223 3.69 -11.82 -12.10
N GLU A 224 3.18 -11.26 -13.17
CA GLU A 224 1.77 -10.98 -13.39
C GLU A 224 1.18 -9.92 -12.43
N GLY A 225 1.99 -9.30 -11.53
CA GLY A 225 1.55 -8.19 -10.67
C GLY A 225 0.46 -8.55 -9.67
N TRP A 226 0.54 -9.72 -9.04
CA TRP A 226 -0.39 -10.09 -7.98
C TRP A 226 0.20 -11.05 -6.94
N ILE A 227 -0.30 -10.91 -5.70
CA ILE A 227 -0.13 -11.87 -4.62
C ILE A 227 -1.48 -12.15 -3.96
N ALA A 228 -1.75 -13.42 -3.68
CA ALA A 228 -2.99 -13.87 -3.04
C ALA A 228 -2.73 -14.44 -1.64
N TYR A 229 -3.69 -14.23 -0.75
CA TYR A 229 -3.71 -14.81 0.60
C TYR A 229 -5.05 -15.45 0.88
N THR A 230 -5.04 -16.65 1.42
CA THR A 230 -6.24 -17.36 1.87
C THR A 230 -6.18 -17.75 3.34
N ASN A 231 -7.28 -17.53 4.03
CA ASN A 231 -7.45 -18.00 5.42
C ASN A 231 -8.94 -18.17 5.72
N ALA A 232 -9.31 -19.23 6.43
CA ALA A 232 -10.70 -19.52 6.85
C ALA A 232 -11.73 -19.42 5.71
N GLY A 233 -11.38 -19.88 4.50
CA GLY A 233 -12.25 -19.81 3.32
C GLY A 233 -12.44 -18.41 2.74
N LYS A 234 -11.65 -17.44 3.18
CA LYS A 234 -11.61 -16.09 2.62
C LYS A 234 -10.34 -15.90 1.78
N LEU A 235 -10.46 -15.09 0.73
CA LEU A 235 -9.40 -14.75 -0.21
C LEU A 235 -9.21 -13.23 -0.23
N LEU A 236 -7.97 -12.81 -0.15
CA LEU A 236 -7.50 -11.48 -0.56
C LEU A 236 -6.54 -11.67 -1.73
N VAL A 237 -6.72 -10.90 -2.80
CA VAL A 237 -5.74 -10.74 -3.87
C VAL A 237 -5.34 -9.28 -3.91
N LYS A 238 -4.06 -9.01 -3.78
CA LYS A 238 -3.47 -7.70 -4.03
C LYS A 238 -2.98 -7.68 -5.47
N GLU A 239 -3.55 -6.80 -6.29
CA GLU A 239 -3.16 -6.54 -7.69
C GLU A 239 -2.35 -5.24 -7.72
N PHE A 240 -1.23 -5.24 -8.40
CA PHE A 240 -0.32 -4.09 -8.57
C PHE A 240 0.37 -4.19 -9.94
N ALA A 241 1.11 -3.16 -10.34
CA ALA A 241 1.91 -3.23 -11.55
C ALA A 241 3.12 -4.15 -11.31
N ASP A 242 3.32 -5.13 -12.18
CA ASP A 242 4.51 -5.99 -12.21
C ASP A 242 5.78 -5.15 -12.34
N VAL A 243 6.80 -5.44 -11.53
CA VAL A 243 8.02 -4.64 -11.47
C VAL A 243 9.10 -5.29 -12.33
N PRO A 244 9.62 -4.59 -13.36
CA PRO A 244 10.78 -5.08 -14.09
C PRO A 244 11.96 -5.35 -13.14
N VAL A 245 12.62 -6.50 -13.28
CA VAL A 245 13.69 -6.97 -12.37
C VAL A 245 14.77 -5.92 -12.11
N GLU A 246 15.14 -5.16 -13.13
CA GLU A 246 16.14 -4.09 -13.05
C GLU A 246 15.67 -2.86 -12.27
N LEU A 247 14.37 -2.76 -11.95
CA LEU A 247 13.75 -1.69 -11.18
C LEU A 247 13.29 -2.14 -9.80
N ILE A 248 13.58 -3.37 -9.41
CA ILE A 248 13.44 -3.83 -8.01
C ILE A 248 14.53 -3.16 -7.18
N VAL A 249 14.17 -2.76 -5.97
CA VAL A 249 15.11 -2.14 -5.03
C VAL A 249 16.23 -3.13 -4.68
N ALA A 250 17.47 -2.71 -4.85
CA ALA A 250 18.63 -3.58 -4.62
C ALA A 250 18.68 -4.11 -3.17
N GLY A 251 18.72 -5.43 -3.04
CA GLY A 251 18.74 -6.12 -1.74
C GLY A 251 17.37 -6.35 -1.10
N GLU A 252 16.30 -5.92 -1.75
CA GLU A 252 14.90 -6.14 -1.36
C GLU A 252 14.19 -7.00 -2.42
N GLY A 253 12.88 -7.10 -2.41
CA GLY A 253 12.09 -7.87 -3.36
C GLY A 253 10.83 -7.13 -3.79
N GLU A 254 10.32 -7.41 -4.99
CA GLU A 254 8.96 -6.99 -5.35
C GLU A 254 7.94 -7.58 -4.40
N ILE A 255 8.14 -8.85 -4.03
CA ILE A 255 7.33 -9.57 -3.05
C ILE A 255 8.22 -9.95 -1.87
N GLU A 256 7.71 -9.65 -0.68
CA GLU A 256 8.33 -10.06 0.57
C GLU A 256 7.33 -10.82 1.44
N LEU A 257 7.79 -11.92 2.03
CA LEU A 257 7.08 -12.64 3.07
C LEU A 257 7.95 -12.66 4.31
N PHE A 258 7.36 -12.32 5.46
CA PHE A 258 8.10 -12.31 6.72
C PHE A 258 7.28 -12.98 7.81
N ALA A 259 7.93 -13.81 8.65
CA ALA A 259 7.34 -14.41 9.83
C ALA A 259 8.18 -14.04 11.05
N ASN A 260 7.55 -13.45 12.06
CA ASN A 260 8.26 -13.03 13.25
C ASN A 260 8.63 -14.20 14.16
N VAL A 261 9.73 -14.05 14.91
CA VAL A 261 10.26 -15.08 15.81
C VAL A 261 9.27 -15.51 16.90
N GLU A 262 8.41 -14.57 17.36
CA GLU A 262 7.37 -14.83 18.35
C GLU A 262 6.18 -15.61 17.78
N LYS A 263 6.14 -15.82 16.45
CA LYS A 263 5.07 -16.56 15.75
C LYS A 263 3.68 -15.99 15.95
N THR A 264 3.58 -14.66 16.13
CA THR A 264 2.33 -13.97 16.42
C THR A 264 1.64 -13.42 15.18
N PHE A 265 2.41 -13.14 14.11
CA PHE A 265 1.93 -12.69 12.80
C PHE A 265 2.89 -13.11 11.70
N TRP A 266 2.48 -12.96 10.47
CA TRP A 266 3.35 -12.91 9.32
C TRP A 266 2.95 -11.76 8.39
N GLU A 267 3.89 -11.30 7.58
CA GLU A 267 3.70 -10.22 6.62
C GLU A 267 3.64 -10.79 5.21
N ILE A 268 2.80 -10.16 4.40
CA ILE A 268 2.67 -10.41 2.96
C ILE A 268 2.71 -9.04 2.31
N ASP A 269 3.87 -8.72 1.77
CA ASP A 269 4.24 -7.39 1.36
C ASP A 269 4.53 -7.35 -0.14
N GLN A 270 4.37 -6.18 -0.73
CA GLN A 270 4.78 -5.92 -2.10
C GLN A 270 5.37 -4.51 -2.23
N GLN A 271 6.25 -4.34 -3.19
CA GLN A 271 6.89 -3.07 -3.53
C GLN A 271 6.54 -2.63 -4.95
N GLY A 272 6.57 -1.33 -5.18
CA GLY A 272 6.46 -0.73 -6.50
C GLY A 272 7.83 -0.52 -7.16
N VAL A 273 7.80 0.04 -8.35
CA VAL A 273 8.99 0.36 -9.15
C VAL A 273 9.87 1.39 -8.45
N MET A 274 11.19 1.10 -8.39
CA MET A 274 12.20 2.09 -8.01
C MET A 274 12.14 3.29 -8.96
N THR A 275 11.80 4.44 -8.42
CA THR A 275 11.54 5.67 -9.18
C THR A 275 12.49 6.79 -8.73
N LYS A 276 13.06 7.46 -9.70
CA LYS A 276 13.89 8.63 -9.48
C LYS A 276 13.00 9.88 -9.41
N LEU A 277 13.04 10.60 -8.29
CA LEU A 277 12.24 11.79 -8.03
C LEU A 277 13.15 13.01 -7.84
N ALA A 278 13.09 13.97 -8.75
CA ALA A 278 13.68 15.28 -8.54
C ALA A 278 12.96 16.05 -7.41
N PRO A 279 13.56 17.13 -6.87
CA PRO A 279 12.90 18.02 -5.92
C PRO A 279 11.54 18.53 -6.45
N GLY A 280 10.47 18.34 -5.68
CA GLY A 280 9.11 18.72 -6.03
C GLY A 280 8.33 17.68 -6.84
N GLU A 281 8.94 16.60 -7.28
CA GLU A 281 8.25 15.50 -7.96
C GLU A 281 7.64 14.50 -6.97
N HIS A 282 6.79 13.62 -7.49
CA HIS A 282 6.17 12.53 -6.76
C HIS A 282 6.04 11.28 -7.62
N LEU A 283 5.91 10.14 -6.98
CA LEU A 283 5.42 8.91 -7.58
C LEU A 283 4.00 8.62 -7.12
N ASP A 284 3.23 7.97 -7.96
CA ASP A 284 1.95 7.33 -7.62
C ASP A 284 2.05 5.83 -7.88
N TRP A 285 1.56 5.03 -6.96
CA TRP A 285 1.52 3.58 -7.05
C TRP A 285 0.15 3.06 -6.67
N GLU A 286 -0.54 2.44 -7.62
CA GLU A 286 -1.86 1.86 -7.41
C GLU A 286 -1.76 0.39 -7.00
N VAL A 287 -2.47 0.06 -5.92
CA VAL A 287 -2.71 -1.32 -5.44
C VAL A 287 -4.21 -1.53 -5.35
N ARG A 288 -4.69 -2.69 -5.81
CA ARG A 288 -6.09 -3.06 -5.72
C ARG A 288 -6.26 -4.29 -4.84
N TRP A 289 -7.14 -4.18 -3.85
CA TRP A 289 -7.47 -5.27 -2.94
C TRP A 289 -8.80 -5.91 -3.36
N HIS A 290 -8.71 -7.09 -3.95
CA HIS A 290 -9.86 -7.91 -4.30
C HIS A 290 -10.11 -8.92 -3.18
N THR A 291 -11.34 -8.98 -2.65
CA THR A 291 -11.69 -9.97 -1.62
C THR A 291 -12.84 -10.83 -2.07
N ARG A 292 -12.79 -12.11 -1.72
CA ARG A 292 -13.85 -13.08 -2.01
C ARG A 292 -14.01 -14.06 -0.85
N THR A 293 -15.22 -14.57 -0.67
CA THR A 293 -15.41 -15.86 -0.03
C THR A 293 -15.17 -16.93 -1.08
N LEU A 294 -14.30 -17.88 -0.79
CA LEU A 294 -13.98 -18.96 -1.73
C LEU A 294 -15.22 -19.86 -1.89
N PRO A 295 -15.67 -20.14 -3.13
CA PRO A 295 -16.69 -21.14 -3.38
C PRO A 295 -16.24 -22.49 -2.84
N ALA A 296 -17.18 -23.28 -2.30
CA ALA A 296 -16.88 -24.61 -1.75
C ALA A 296 -16.27 -25.60 -2.77
N ALA A 297 -16.49 -25.34 -4.06
CA ALA A 297 -15.94 -26.14 -5.15
C ALA A 297 -14.45 -25.83 -5.45
N ILE A 298 -13.89 -24.71 -4.92
CA ILE A 298 -12.51 -24.33 -5.14
C ILE A 298 -11.65 -24.90 -4.00
N PRO A 299 -10.74 -25.85 -4.29
CA PRO A 299 -9.86 -26.41 -3.27
C PRO A 299 -8.93 -25.34 -2.69
N ASN A 300 -9.00 -25.09 -1.39
CA ASN A 300 -8.07 -24.18 -0.70
C ASN A 300 -6.85 -24.95 -0.18
N THR A 301 -6.07 -25.48 -1.09
CA THR A 301 -4.89 -26.31 -0.81
C THR A 301 -3.70 -25.84 -1.64
N LEU A 302 -2.51 -26.06 -1.08
CA LEU A 302 -1.26 -25.81 -1.77
C LEU A 302 -1.21 -26.58 -3.10
N GLY A 303 -0.79 -25.90 -4.17
CA GLY A 303 -0.68 -26.48 -5.51
C GLY A 303 -2.01 -26.56 -6.28
N SER A 304 -3.13 -26.03 -5.75
CA SER A 304 -4.41 -26.07 -6.46
C SER A 304 -4.41 -25.17 -7.70
N GLU A 305 -4.45 -25.78 -8.87
CA GLU A 305 -4.60 -25.08 -10.16
C GLU A 305 -5.95 -24.35 -10.25
N GLU A 306 -7.02 -24.97 -9.71
CA GLU A 306 -8.35 -24.36 -9.68
C GLU A 306 -8.37 -23.07 -8.85
N LEU A 307 -7.61 -23.02 -7.75
CA LEU A 307 -7.47 -21.82 -6.92
C LEU A 307 -6.73 -20.71 -7.67
N VAL A 308 -5.64 -21.03 -8.36
CA VAL A 308 -4.89 -20.08 -9.20
C VAL A 308 -5.76 -19.52 -10.32
N ASN A 309 -6.48 -20.41 -11.03
CA ASN A 309 -7.39 -20.01 -12.10
C ASN A 309 -8.55 -19.16 -11.58
N TYR A 310 -9.05 -19.45 -10.37
CA TYR A 310 -10.04 -18.61 -9.71
C TYR A 310 -9.51 -17.21 -9.43
N VAL A 311 -8.28 -17.08 -8.91
CA VAL A 311 -7.61 -15.77 -8.68
C VAL A 311 -7.46 -15.00 -9.99
N ARG A 312 -6.96 -15.64 -11.05
CA ARG A 312 -6.85 -14.99 -12.38
C ARG A 312 -8.23 -14.53 -12.92
N GLY A 313 -9.29 -15.31 -12.65
CA GLY A 313 -10.68 -14.92 -12.95
C GLY A 313 -11.17 -13.71 -12.12
N VAL A 314 -10.76 -13.60 -10.85
CA VAL A 314 -11.07 -12.43 -10.01
C VAL A 314 -10.41 -11.15 -10.57
N LEU A 315 -9.16 -11.23 -10.99
CA LEU A 315 -8.40 -10.10 -11.55
C LEU A 315 -8.98 -9.58 -12.88
N THR A 316 -9.53 -10.48 -13.70
CA THR A 316 -10.19 -10.11 -14.96
C THR A 316 -11.66 -9.69 -14.79
N GLY A 317 -12.21 -9.77 -13.57
CA GLY A 317 -13.63 -9.46 -13.29
C GLY A 317 -14.61 -10.58 -13.65
N ALA A 318 -14.13 -11.74 -14.09
CA ALA A 318 -14.95 -12.88 -14.45
C ALA A 318 -15.59 -13.58 -13.24
N ASN A 319 -15.01 -13.41 -12.02
CA ASN A 319 -15.45 -14.03 -10.76
C ASN A 319 -15.85 -13.00 -9.68
#